data_6a7cec114f412d4b11fe6237e329d55c
#
_entry.id   6a7cec114f412d4b11fe6237e329d55c
#
_cell.length_a   1.000
_cell.length_b   1.000
_cell.length_c   1.000
_cell.angle_alpha   90.00
_cell.angle_beta   90.00
_cell.angle_gamma   90.00
#
_symmetry.space_group_name_H-M   'P 1'
#
loop_
_entity.id
_entity.type
_entity.pdbx_description
1 polymer ?
#
loop_
_entity_poly.entity_id
_entity_poly.type
_entity_poly.pdbx_seq_one_letter_code
_entity_poly.pdbx_strand_id
1 'polypeptide(L)'
;KDSTKSIYYYLRHRLKYSKLKSVFGIFKSYYVFGQTILDKIAISSGLSDRFTYESDGVHFINETLKAKKGGVLISAHVGNFEISEHFFGILEENASISLLTTDVEHTAIKEYLDSVRKKSNIKLILIKEDLSHIFEVNAALARNEIVCITGDRYVKGSKFLTEDLLGKEAKFP
;
A
#
# COMPACT_ATOMS: atom_id res chain seq x y z
N LYS A 1 -21.17 -1.53 -8.27
CA LYS A 1 -22.13 -2.52 -7.71
C LYS A 1 -21.45 -3.61 -6.87
N ASP A 2 -20.26 -4.08 -7.26
CA ASP A 2 -19.60 -5.18 -6.56
C ASP A 2 -18.91 -4.74 -5.26
N SER A 3 -18.28 -3.57 -5.24
CA SER A 3 -17.67 -3.00 -4.03
C SER A 3 -18.68 -2.83 -2.90
N THR A 4 -19.89 -2.31 -3.19
CA THR A 4 -20.95 -2.13 -2.19
C THR A 4 -21.36 -3.47 -1.56
N LYS A 5 -21.49 -4.53 -2.39
CA LYS A 5 -21.82 -5.87 -1.91
C LYS A 5 -20.72 -6.45 -1.03
N SER A 6 -19.46 -6.25 -1.41
CA SER A 6 -18.29 -6.68 -0.64
C SER A 6 -18.21 -5.97 0.71
N ILE A 7 -18.41 -4.66 0.74
CA ILE A 7 -18.46 -3.89 1.99
C ILE A 7 -19.59 -4.39 2.89
N TYR A 8 -20.80 -4.55 2.34
CA TYR A 8 -21.94 -5.08 3.11
C TYR A 8 -21.65 -6.47 3.68
N TYR A 9 -21.12 -7.38 2.85
CA TYR A 9 -20.75 -8.73 3.28
C TYR A 9 -19.74 -8.68 4.42
N TYR A 10 -18.68 -7.86 4.30
CA TYR A 10 -17.67 -7.70 5.33
C TYR A 10 -18.28 -7.22 6.65
N LEU A 11 -19.04 -6.13 6.62
CA LEU A 11 -19.66 -5.56 7.81
C LEU A 11 -20.66 -6.52 8.45
N ARG A 12 -21.49 -7.15 7.64
CA ARG A 12 -22.58 -8.02 8.11
C ARG A 12 -22.10 -9.38 8.58
N HIS A 13 -21.23 -10.02 7.82
CA HIS A 13 -20.85 -11.42 8.03
C HIS A 13 -19.50 -11.61 8.70
N ARG A 14 -18.59 -10.65 8.57
CA ARG A 14 -17.27 -10.72 9.22
C ARG A 14 -17.27 -9.94 10.54
N LEU A 15 -17.72 -8.70 10.55
CA LEU A 15 -17.79 -7.89 11.78
C LEU A 15 -19.10 -8.09 12.57
N LYS A 16 -20.03 -8.92 12.09
CA LYS A 16 -21.29 -9.27 12.79
C LYS A 16 -22.19 -8.07 13.10
N TYR A 17 -22.10 -7.00 12.33
CA TYR A 17 -22.96 -5.82 12.53
C TYR A 17 -24.43 -6.13 12.20
N SER A 18 -25.38 -5.41 12.80
CA SER A 18 -26.79 -5.48 12.44
C SER A 18 -27.00 -5.00 10.99
N LYS A 19 -28.14 -5.35 10.38
CA LYS A 19 -28.46 -4.94 9.00
C LYS A 19 -28.39 -3.42 8.83
N LEU A 20 -29.02 -2.66 9.73
CA LEU A 20 -29.02 -1.20 9.67
C LEU A 20 -27.60 -0.63 9.82
N LYS A 21 -26.83 -1.10 10.82
CA LYS A 21 -25.45 -0.69 11.02
C LYS A 21 -24.56 -1.01 9.81
N SER A 22 -24.81 -2.13 9.11
CA SER A 22 -24.10 -2.48 7.90
C SER A 22 -24.39 -1.55 6.74
N VAL A 23 -25.67 -1.14 6.57
CA VAL A 23 -26.06 -0.18 5.54
C VAL A 23 -25.41 1.19 5.79
N PHE A 24 -25.51 1.72 7.01
CA PHE A 24 -24.83 2.97 7.37
C PHE A 24 -23.30 2.85 7.21
N GLY A 25 -22.75 1.70 7.54
CA GLY A 25 -21.33 1.41 7.37
C GLY A 25 -20.85 1.48 5.91
N ILE A 26 -21.70 1.16 4.93
CA ILE A 26 -21.38 1.33 3.51
C ILE A 26 -21.13 2.82 3.20
N PHE A 27 -22.04 3.69 3.60
CA PHE A 27 -21.91 5.14 3.37
C PHE A 27 -20.65 5.68 4.05
N LYS A 28 -20.42 5.26 5.32
CA LYS A 28 -19.19 5.62 6.04
C LYS A 28 -17.92 5.14 5.31
N SER A 29 -17.92 3.95 4.76
CA SER A 29 -16.78 3.40 4.00
C SER A 29 -16.48 4.24 2.77
N TYR A 30 -17.48 4.62 1.99
CA TYR A 30 -17.30 5.51 0.84
C TYR A 30 -16.85 6.92 1.22
N TYR A 31 -17.40 7.45 2.31
CA TYR A 31 -16.99 8.77 2.82
C TYR A 31 -15.51 8.77 3.22
N VAL A 32 -15.09 7.80 4.05
CA VAL A 32 -13.69 7.67 4.48
C VAL A 32 -12.76 7.43 3.28
N PHE A 33 -13.16 6.60 2.33
CA PHE A 33 -12.39 6.40 1.10
C PHE A 33 -12.24 7.69 0.29
N GLY A 34 -13.30 8.49 0.19
CA GLY A 34 -13.21 9.80 -0.44
C GLY A 34 -12.24 10.74 0.28
N GLN A 35 -12.22 10.72 1.62
CA GLN A 35 -11.24 11.48 2.40
C GLN A 35 -9.80 11.03 2.11
N THR A 36 -9.52 9.72 2.05
CA THR A 36 -8.16 9.24 1.73
C THR A 36 -7.68 9.70 0.37
N ILE A 37 -8.58 9.75 -0.63
CA ILE A 37 -8.24 10.28 -1.96
C ILE A 37 -7.92 11.78 -1.90
N LEU A 38 -8.73 12.56 -1.17
CA LEU A 38 -8.51 14.00 -1.02
C LEU A 38 -7.19 14.29 -0.30
N ASP A 39 -6.88 13.55 0.76
CA ASP A 39 -5.62 13.68 1.50
C ASP A 39 -4.43 13.38 0.57
N LYS A 40 -4.50 12.31 -0.21
CA LYS A 40 -3.47 11.97 -1.20
C LYS A 40 -3.25 13.10 -2.20
N ILE A 41 -4.35 13.64 -2.78
CA ILE A 41 -4.27 14.75 -3.73
C ILE A 41 -3.66 15.98 -3.07
N ALA A 42 -4.08 16.33 -1.86
CA ALA A 42 -3.58 17.49 -1.13
C ALA A 42 -2.08 17.38 -0.88
N ILE A 43 -1.61 16.25 -0.37
CA ILE A 43 -0.18 16.01 -0.10
C ILE A 43 0.63 16.05 -1.40
N SER A 44 0.15 15.37 -2.44
CA SER A 44 0.80 15.33 -3.75
C SER A 44 0.84 16.70 -4.45
N SER A 45 -0.10 17.58 -4.12
CA SER A 45 -0.14 18.97 -4.61
C SER A 45 0.73 19.95 -3.80
N GLY A 46 1.53 19.46 -2.85
CA GLY A 46 2.46 20.27 -2.07
C GLY A 46 1.85 20.86 -0.79
N LEU A 47 0.69 20.38 -0.34
CA LEU A 47 0.06 20.82 0.92
C LEU A 47 0.44 19.93 2.10
N SER A 48 1.56 19.23 2.04
CA SER A 48 2.03 18.30 3.08
C SER A 48 2.27 18.96 4.43
N ASP A 49 2.63 20.23 4.44
CA ASP A 49 2.82 21.06 5.65
C ASP A 49 1.54 21.32 6.46
N ARG A 50 0.38 21.06 5.86
CA ARG A 50 -0.92 21.13 6.54
C ARG A 50 -1.31 19.86 7.30
N PHE A 51 -0.49 18.81 7.19
CA PHE A 51 -0.71 17.55 7.87
C PHE A 51 0.31 17.37 8.98
N THR A 52 -0.14 16.85 10.11
CA THR A 52 0.73 16.43 11.21
C THR A 52 0.80 14.92 11.22
N TYR A 53 1.99 14.38 11.44
CA TYR A 53 2.25 12.96 11.39
C TYR A 53 2.86 12.49 12.70
N GLU A 54 2.33 11.40 13.22
CA GLU A 54 2.94 10.65 14.30
C GLU A 54 3.38 9.30 13.75
N SER A 55 4.59 8.90 14.08
CA SER A 55 5.15 7.62 13.61
C SER A 55 5.77 6.88 14.77
N ASP A 56 5.53 5.57 14.80
CA ASP A 56 6.21 4.65 15.72
C ASP A 56 7.01 3.63 14.91
N GLY A 57 8.14 3.15 15.46
CA GLY A 57 8.97 2.13 14.83
C GLY A 57 9.86 2.60 13.67
N VAL A 58 9.92 3.89 13.33
CA VAL A 58 10.80 4.44 12.27
C VAL A 58 12.27 4.09 12.51
N HIS A 59 12.69 3.94 13.76
CA HIS A 59 14.05 3.56 14.12
C HIS A 59 14.45 2.19 13.54
N PHE A 60 13.54 1.23 13.43
CA PHE A 60 13.83 -0.08 12.82
C PHE A 60 14.18 0.04 11.33
N ILE A 61 13.49 0.95 10.61
CA ILE A 61 13.81 1.20 9.20
C ILE A 61 15.17 1.87 9.09
N ASN A 62 15.44 2.87 9.92
CA ASN A 62 16.73 3.57 9.94
C ASN A 62 17.90 2.65 10.31
N GLU A 63 17.71 1.73 11.25
CA GLU A 63 18.71 0.72 11.60
C GLU A 63 19.00 -0.23 10.43
N THR A 64 17.96 -0.65 9.70
CA THR A 64 18.09 -1.50 8.51
C THR A 64 18.88 -0.78 7.41
N LEU A 65 18.58 0.49 7.17
CA LEU A 65 19.29 1.34 6.20
C LEU A 65 20.76 1.51 6.60
N LYS A 66 21.04 1.83 7.86
CA LYS A 66 22.42 1.99 8.40
C LYS A 66 23.21 0.69 8.33
N ALA A 67 22.56 -0.45 8.54
CA ALA A 67 23.22 -1.75 8.44
C ALA A 67 23.61 -2.13 7.01
N LYS A 68 23.13 -1.42 5.98
CA LYS A 68 23.40 -1.67 4.56
C LYS A 68 23.20 -3.14 4.16
N LYS A 69 22.13 -3.73 4.65
CA LYS A 69 21.79 -5.14 4.35
C LYS A 69 20.62 -5.30 3.40
N GLY A 70 19.95 -4.18 3.07
CA GLY A 70 18.67 -4.21 2.40
C GLY A 70 17.58 -4.84 3.29
N GLY A 71 16.35 -4.88 2.80
CA GLY A 71 15.26 -5.48 3.55
C GLY A 71 13.96 -5.51 2.76
N VAL A 72 13.03 -6.35 3.21
CA VAL A 72 11.68 -6.39 2.67
C VAL A 72 10.73 -5.81 3.71
N LEU A 73 10.03 -4.73 3.35
CA LEU A 73 8.97 -4.13 4.15
C LEU A 73 7.63 -4.63 3.65
N ILE A 74 6.93 -5.41 4.47
CA ILE A 74 5.60 -5.92 4.14
C ILE A 74 4.55 -4.98 4.74
N SER A 75 3.67 -4.48 3.91
CA SER A 75 2.56 -3.61 4.29
C SER A 75 1.20 -4.22 3.91
N ALA A 76 0.13 -3.54 4.29
CA ALA A 76 -1.24 -3.90 3.92
C ALA A 76 -2.02 -2.64 3.52
N HIS A 77 -3.09 -2.81 2.72
CA HIS A 77 -3.99 -1.73 2.34
C HIS A 77 -4.91 -1.35 3.51
N VAL A 78 -4.34 -0.84 4.59
CA VAL A 78 -5.04 -0.41 5.79
C VAL A 78 -4.87 1.09 5.95
N GLY A 79 -5.98 1.80 6.17
CA GLY A 79 -5.98 3.26 6.27
C GLY A 79 -5.59 3.94 4.94
N ASN A 80 -4.86 5.02 5.04
CA ASN A 80 -4.34 5.75 3.89
C ASN A 80 -2.86 5.41 3.63
N PHE A 81 -2.59 4.15 3.29
CA PHE A 81 -1.22 3.64 3.11
C PHE A 81 -0.46 4.34 1.98
N GLU A 82 -1.17 4.90 0.99
CA GLU A 82 -0.54 5.59 -0.15
C GLU A 82 0.18 6.88 0.25
N ILE A 83 -0.22 7.49 1.39
CA ILE A 83 0.49 8.64 1.96
C ILE A 83 1.89 8.23 2.46
N SER A 84 2.10 6.96 2.76
CA SER A 84 3.39 6.46 3.25
C SER A 84 4.55 6.72 2.30
N GLU A 85 4.29 6.83 0.98
CA GLU A 85 5.32 7.25 0.01
C GLU A 85 5.96 8.59 0.39
N HIS A 86 5.17 9.50 0.94
CA HIS A 86 5.65 10.81 1.38
C HIS A 86 6.56 10.70 2.61
N PHE A 87 6.28 9.75 3.50
CA PHE A 87 7.11 9.49 4.68
C PHE A 87 8.47 8.90 4.36
N PHE A 88 8.56 8.08 3.34
CA PHE A 88 9.85 7.53 2.93
C PHE A 88 10.82 8.60 2.45
N GLY A 89 10.31 9.73 1.94
CA GLY A 89 11.14 10.90 1.61
C GLY A 89 11.69 11.64 2.84
N ILE A 90 11.15 11.39 4.05
CA ILE A 90 11.60 11.96 5.32
C ILE A 90 12.64 11.07 6.00
N LEU A 91 12.71 9.79 5.62
CA LEU A 91 13.73 8.88 6.10
C LEU A 91 15.12 9.36 5.68
N GLU A 92 16.14 8.80 5.58
CA GLU A 92 17.44 9.36 5.16
C GLU A 92 17.40 9.88 3.70
N GLU A 93 18.05 11.04 3.41
CA GLU A 93 18.11 11.67 2.08
C GLU A 93 18.62 10.74 0.96
N ASN A 94 19.26 9.65 1.31
CA ASN A 94 19.86 8.68 0.40
C ASN A 94 19.19 7.30 0.44
N ALA A 95 18.05 7.14 1.10
CA ALA A 95 17.35 5.85 1.15
C ALA A 95 16.79 5.50 -0.22
N SER A 96 17.31 4.44 -0.85
CA SER A 96 16.73 3.89 -2.07
C SER A 96 15.64 2.89 -1.71
N ILE A 97 14.41 3.19 -2.10
CA ILE A 97 13.23 2.37 -1.85
C ILE A 97 12.67 1.90 -3.18
N SER A 98 12.38 0.61 -3.27
CA SER A 98 11.73 -0.02 -4.41
C SER A 98 10.35 -0.50 -4.01
N LEU A 99 9.30 -0.02 -4.66
CA LEU A 99 7.91 -0.42 -4.40
C LEU A 99 7.48 -1.45 -5.44
N LEU A 100 7.14 -2.66 -4.99
CA LEU A 100 6.57 -3.70 -5.82
C LEU A 100 5.07 -3.45 -6.00
N THR A 101 4.61 -3.27 -7.24
CA THR A 101 3.21 -2.92 -7.54
C THR A 101 2.69 -3.63 -8.79
N THR A 102 1.38 -3.68 -8.94
CA THR A 102 0.70 -4.21 -10.14
C THR A 102 0.25 -3.07 -11.05
N ASP A 103 0.36 -3.26 -12.37
CA ASP A 103 -0.04 -2.27 -13.38
C ASP A 103 -1.57 -2.24 -13.62
N VAL A 104 -2.39 -2.33 -12.56
CA VAL A 104 -3.86 -2.42 -12.67
C VAL A 104 -4.56 -1.08 -12.46
N GLU A 105 -3.82 0.02 -12.27
CA GLU A 105 -4.43 1.34 -12.06
C GLU A 105 -4.90 1.98 -13.37
N HIS A 106 -6.07 2.62 -13.33
CA HIS A 106 -6.62 3.36 -14.46
C HIS A 106 -5.62 4.40 -15.01
N THR A 107 -5.41 4.40 -16.32
CA THR A 107 -4.41 5.21 -17.04
C THR A 107 -4.37 6.69 -16.62
N ALA A 108 -5.52 7.31 -16.39
CA ALA A 108 -5.58 8.72 -15.99
C ALA A 108 -5.04 9.00 -14.58
N ILE A 109 -5.26 8.06 -13.64
CA ILE A 109 -4.70 8.13 -12.27
C ILE A 109 -3.20 7.89 -12.33
N LYS A 110 -2.77 6.96 -13.18
CA LYS A 110 -1.36 6.62 -13.38
C LYS A 110 -0.55 7.81 -13.92
N GLU A 111 -1.05 8.49 -14.96
CA GLU A 111 -0.38 9.68 -15.54
C GLU A 111 -0.24 10.81 -14.52
N TYR A 112 -1.26 11.05 -13.71
CA TYR A 112 -1.20 12.04 -12.63
C TYR A 112 -0.18 11.65 -11.55
N LEU A 113 -0.21 10.39 -11.10
CA LEU A 113 0.73 9.89 -10.10
C LEU A 113 2.18 9.91 -10.60
N ASP A 114 2.42 9.57 -11.86
CA ASP A 114 3.74 9.62 -12.48
C ASP A 114 4.27 11.06 -12.56
N SER A 115 3.40 12.05 -12.77
CA SER A 115 3.80 13.47 -12.78
C SER A 115 4.26 13.97 -11.40
N VAL A 116 3.68 13.43 -10.33
CA VAL A 116 4.02 13.76 -8.93
C VAL A 116 5.23 12.95 -8.45
N ARG A 117 5.34 11.68 -8.82
CA ARG A 117 6.44 10.78 -8.44
C ARG A 117 7.81 11.20 -8.98
N LYS A 118 7.89 12.02 -10.02
CA LYS A 118 9.17 12.57 -10.52
C LYS A 118 10.03 13.27 -9.46
N LYS A 119 9.46 13.56 -8.28
CA LYS A 119 10.14 14.16 -7.13
C LYS A 119 10.49 13.18 -6.01
N SER A 120 10.11 11.90 -6.11
CA SER A 120 10.40 10.91 -5.08
C SER A 120 11.56 10.00 -5.47
N ASN A 121 12.42 9.64 -4.51
CA ASN A 121 13.50 8.66 -4.68
C ASN A 121 12.99 7.20 -4.73
N ILE A 122 11.70 7.00 -5.00
CA ILE A 122 11.05 5.70 -5.01
C ILE A 122 11.09 5.12 -6.42
N LYS A 123 11.67 3.94 -6.56
CA LYS A 123 11.65 3.14 -7.78
C LYS A 123 10.42 2.23 -7.77
N LEU A 124 9.80 2.03 -8.93
CA LEU A 124 8.71 1.07 -9.08
C LEU A 124 9.23 -0.20 -9.73
N ILE A 125 8.90 -1.34 -9.13
CA ILE A 125 9.08 -2.67 -9.72
C ILE A 125 7.69 -3.19 -10.07
N LEU A 126 7.44 -3.41 -11.36
CA LEU A 126 6.15 -3.88 -11.83
C LEU A 126 6.08 -5.41 -11.82
N ILE A 127 5.04 -5.96 -11.20
CA ILE A 127 4.76 -7.39 -11.23
C ILE A 127 4.33 -7.76 -12.65
N LYS A 128 5.10 -8.63 -13.30
CA LYS A 128 4.86 -9.11 -14.66
C LYS A 128 4.62 -10.61 -14.67
N GLU A 129 3.89 -11.10 -15.68
CA GLU A 129 3.58 -12.52 -15.83
C GLU A 129 4.84 -13.37 -16.12
N ASP A 130 5.86 -12.78 -16.74
CA ASP A 130 7.14 -13.42 -17.06
C ASP A 130 8.08 -13.58 -15.86
N LEU A 131 7.66 -13.19 -14.68
CA LEU A 131 8.40 -13.23 -13.41
C LEU A 131 9.70 -12.39 -13.40
N SER A 132 9.91 -11.51 -14.39
CA SER A 132 11.11 -10.65 -14.47
C SER A 132 11.27 -9.76 -13.25
N HIS A 133 10.17 -9.38 -12.59
CA HIS A 133 10.18 -8.61 -11.34
C HIS A 133 10.95 -9.28 -10.20
N ILE A 134 11.06 -10.63 -10.18
CA ILE A 134 11.85 -11.35 -9.16
C ILE A 134 13.34 -11.01 -9.30
N PHE A 135 13.84 -10.90 -10.52
CA PHE A 135 15.24 -10.49 -10.76
C PHE A 135 15.46 -9.02 -10.36
N GLU A 136 14.48 -8.14 -10.61
CA GLU A 136 14.54 -6.74 -10.21
C GLU A 136 14.53 -6.60 -8.67
N VAL A 137 13.70 -7.38 -7.96
CA VAL A 137 13.68 -7.45 -6.49
C VAL A 137 15.03 -7.93 -5.96
N ASN A 138 15.58 -9.02 -6.49
CA ASN A 138 16.89 -9.53 -6.09
C ASN A 138 18.00 -8.50 -6.33
N ALA A 139 17.99 -7.82 -7.47
CA ALA A 139 18.94 -6.76 -7.77
C ALA A 139 18.82 -5.57 -6.81
N ALA A 140 17.60 -5.18 -6.43
CA ALA A 140 17.36 -4.13 -5.45
C ALA A 140 17.91 -4.51 -4.07
N LEU A 141 17.64 -5.72 -3.60
CA LEU A 141 18.17 -6.24 -2.34
C LEU A 141 19.70 -6.34 -2.34
N ALA A 142 20.29 -6.77 -3.46
CA ALA A 142 21.74 -6.82 -3.63
C ALA A 142 22.41 -5.43 -3.57
N ARG A 143 21.68 -4.37 -3.93
CA ARG A 143 22.11 -2.97 -3.77
C ARG A 143 21.81 -2.39 -2.38
N ASN A 144 21.38 -3.22 -1.44
CA ASN A 144 20.95 -2.83 -0.08
C ASN A 144 19.75 -1.86 -0.07
N GLU A 145 18.88 -1.92 -1.06
CA GLU A 145 17.63 -1.16 -1.11
C GLU A 145 16.57 -1.80 -0.21
N ILE A 146 15.59 -1.03 0.24
CA ILE A 146 14.38 -1.56 0.88
C ILE A 146 13.35 -1.82 -0.20
N VAL A 147 12.86 -3.06 -0.28
CA VAL A 147 11.77 -3.43 -1.18
C VAL A 147 10.47 -3.46 -0.40
N CYS A 148 9.53 -2.58 -0.75
CA CYS A 148 8.21 -2.53 -0.14
C CYS A 148 7.23 -3.36 -0.96
N ILE A 149 6.49 -4.23 -0.28
CA ILE A 149 5.45 -5.07 -0.88
C ILE A 149 4.16 -4.96 -0.07
N THR A 150 3.01 -5.06 -0.74
CA THR A 150 1.72 -5.23 -0.07
C THR A 150 1.39 -6.72 0.01
N GLY A 151 1.20 -7.24 1.23
CA GLY A 151 1.03 -8.67 1.50
C GLY A 151 -0.43 -9.08 1.75
N ASP A 152 -1.41 -8.23 1.46
CA ASP A 152 -2.83 -8.46 1.79
C ASP A 152 -3.73 -8.73 0.57
N ARG A 153 -3.19 -8.69 -0.65
CA ARG A 153 -3.97 -8.93 -1.87
C ARG A 153 -3.43 -10.09 -2.69
N TYR A 154 -4.22 -11.13 -2.78
CA TYR A 154 -3.96 -12.27 -3.64
C TYR A 154 -4.29 -11.93 -5.11
N VAL A 155 -3.37 -12.20 -6.01
CA VAL A 155 -3.59 -12.11 -7.45
C VAL A 155 -4.00 -13.48 -7.99
N LYS A 156 -5.11 -13.55 -8.74
CA LYS A 156 -5.60 -14.82 -9.30
C LYS A 156 -4.53 -15.46 -10.18
N GLY A 157 -4.20 -16.71 -9.87
CA GLY A 157 -3.16 -17.47 -10.58
C GLY A 157 -1.78 -17.48 -9.93
N SER A 158 -1.52 -16.62 -8.92
CA SER A 158 -0.30 -16.66 -8.13
C SER A 158 -0.34 -17.75 -7.05
N LYS A 159 0.82 -18.09 -6.50
CA LYS A 159 0.91 -18.89 -5.28
C LYS A 159 0.30 -18.10 -4.12
N PHE A 160 -0.29 -18.80 -3.16
CA PHE A 160 -0.90 -18.19 -2.00
C PHE A 160 -0.77 -19.10 -0.76
N LEU A 161 -0.83 -18.45 0.39
CA LEU A 161 -1.04 -19.11 1.67
C LEU A 161 -2.51 -18.93 2.08
N THR A 162 -3.05 -19.91 2.77
CA THR A 162 -4.41 -19.86 3.31
C THR A 162 -4.30 -19.72 4.82
N GLU A 163 -4.84 -18.61 5.36
CA GLU A 163 -4.82 -18.30 6.78
C GLU A 163 -6.20 -17.83 7.26
N ASP A 164 -6.47 -17.93 8.55
CA ASP A 164 -7.72 -17.40 9.12
C ASP A 164 -7.66 -15.87 9.22
N LEU A 165 -8.64 -15.21 8.64
CA LEU A 165 -8.87 -13.78 8.80
C LEU A 165 -10.29 -13.52 9.28
N LEU A 166 -10.45 -13.08 10.52
CA LEU A 166 -11.74 -12.78 11.15
C LEU A 166 -12.70 -13.98 11.13
N GLY A 167 -12.17 -15.16 11.49
CA GLY A 167 -12.91 -16.41 11.63
C GLY A 167 -13.33 -17.06 10.32
N LYS A 168 -12.58 -16.82 9.24
CA LYS A 168 -12.72 -17.54 7.95
C LYS A 168 -11.41 -17.53 7.18
N GLU A 169 -11.23 -18.57 6.38
CA GLU A 169 -10.10 -18.66 5.47
C GLU A 169 -10.05 -17.47 4.50
N ALA A 170 -8.84 -16.93 4.35
CA ALA A 170 -8.48 -15.92 3.37
C ALA A 170 -7.16 -16.31 2.69
N LYS A 171 -6.98 -15.86 1.45
CA LYS A 171 -5.77 -16.12 0.67
C LYS A 171 -4.85 -14.91 0.74
N PHE A 172 -3.59 -15.16 1.06
CA PHE A 172 -2.52 -14.18 1.07
C PHE A 172 -1.46 -14.54 0.04
N PRO A 173 -0.77 -13.57 -0.56
CA PRO A 173 0.32 -13.81 -1.52
C PRO A 173 1.51 -14.50 -0.89
#